data_73eb8154de6cc5636187a91556666bc0
#
_entry.id   73eb8154de6cc5636187a91556666bc0
#
_cell.length_a   1.000
_cell.length_b   1.000
_cell.length_c   1.000
_cell.angle_alpha   90.00
_cell.angle_beta   90.00
_cell.angle_gamma   90.00
#
_symmetry.space_group_name_H-M   'P 1'
#
loop_
_entity.id
_entity.type
_entity.pdbx_description
1 polymer ?
#
loop_
_entity_poly.entity_id
_entity_poly.type
_entity_poly.pdbx_seq_one_letter_code
_entity_poly.pdbx_strand_id
1 'polypeptide(L)'
;MRVIGSGNVRPLRLVYKVQPVCPPLAKRFQVAGLVRMAITVGTEGTVVKAHVVAGNPIFYKTALDAVKQWRYEPFLLNGVAVEIETAVTVEFKPD
;
A
#
# COMPACT_ATOMS: atom_id res chain seq x y z
N MET A 1 11.92 -5.43 -9.66
CA MET A 1 10.48 -5.17 -9.64
C MET A 1 10.22 -3.75 -9.19
N ARG A 2 9.32 -3.10 -9.84
CA ARG A 2 9.02 -1.71 -9.58
C ARG A 2 7.71 -1.56 -8.82
N VAL A 3 7.73 -0.76 -7.77
CA VAL A 3 6.53 -0.47 -6.98
C VAL A 3 6.23 1.02 -7.09
N ILE A 4 5.01 1.33 -7.51
CA ILE A 4 4.53 2.72 -7.59
C ILE A 4 3.32 2.81 -6.68
N GLY A 5 3.44 3.62 -5.64
CA GLY A 5 2.31 3.88 -4.75
C GLY A 5 1.71 5.23 -5.07
N SER A 6 0.39 5.30 -5.07
CA SER A 6 -0.32 6.56 -5.33
C SER A 6 -1.75 6.45 -4.86
N GLY A 7 -2.52 7.50 -5.07
CA GLY A 7 -3.95 7.44 -4.89
C GLY A 7 -4.47 8.13 -3.64
N ASN A 8 -3.65 8.89 -2.96
CA ASN A 8 -4.13 9.67 -1.83
C ASN A 8 -4.95 10.85 -2.33
N VAL A 9 -6.20 10.89 -1.91
CA VAL A 9 -7.07 12.05 -2.14
C VAL A 9 -6.68 13.19 -1.21
N ARG A 10 -6.05 12.87 -0.09
CA ARG A 10 -5.64 13.83 0.92
C ARG A 10 -4.12 13.84 1.00
N PRO A 11 -3.50 14.94 1.47
CA PRO A 11 -2.04 15.07 1.52
C PRO A 11 -1.43 14.26 2.67
N LEU A 12 -1.62 12.95 2.65
CA LEU A 12 -0.95 12.05 3.57
C LEU A 12 0.47 11.85 3.11
N ARG A 13 1.41 12.10 4.02
CA ARG A 13 2.81 11.95 3.71
C ARG A 13 3.31 10.58 4.13
N LEU A 14 3.78 9.81 3.17
CA LEU A 14 4.38 8.51 3.40
C LEU A 14 5.82 8.73 3.84
N VAL A 15 6.16 8.31 5.06
CA VAL A 15 7.48 8.54 5.63
C VAL A 15 8.35 7.29 5.64
N TYR A 16 7.74 6.11 5.58
CA TYR A 16 8.47 4.85 5.49
C TYR A 16 7.70 3.88 4.60
N LYS A 17 8.39 3.35 3.61
CA LYS A 17 7.79 2.46 2.62
C LYS A 17 8.61 1.18 2.52
N VAL A 18 7.92 0.05 2.57
CA VAL A 18 8.51 -1.27 2.34
C VAL A 18 8.07 -1.74 0.97
N GLN A 19 9.03 -2.10 0.13
CA GLN A 19 8.70 -2.65 -1.18
C GLN A 19 8.25 -4.10 -1.05
N PRO A 20 7.15 -4.49 -1.69
CA PRO A 20 6.74 -5.88 -1.69
C PRO A 20 7.73 -6.75 -2.46
N VAL A 21 7.83 -8.00 -2.02
CA VAL A 21 8.67 -8.99 -2.70
C VAL A 21 7.87 -9.55 -3.88
N CYS A 22 8.52 -9.63 -5.04
CA CYS A 22 7.89 -10.20 -6.21
C CYS A 22 7.68 -11.70 -6.00
N PRO A 23 6.43 -12.22 -6.12
CA PRO A 23 6.20 -13.65 -6.00
C PRO A 23 6.99 -14.43 -7.04
N PRO A 24 7.58 -15.58 -6.67
CA PRO A 24 8.38 -16.36 -7.63
C PRO A 24 7.62 -16.75 -8.90
N LEU A 25 6.33 -17.07 -8.77
CA LEU A 25 5.52 -17.41 -9.95
C LEU A 25 5.36 -16.22 -10.89
N ALA A 26 5.14 -15.03 -10.34
CA ALA A 26 5.00 -13.84 -11.15
C ALA A 26 6.29 -13.51 -11.87
N LYS A 27 7.41 -13.66 -11.20
CA LYS A 27 8.73 -13.43 -11.78
C LYS A 27 9.03 -14.43 -12.88
N ARG A 28 8.74 -15.71 -12.63
CA ARG A 28 8.98 -16.79 -13.58
C ARG A 28 8.19 -16.64 -14.87
N PHE A 29 6.92 -16.26 -14.76
CA PHE A 29 6.03 -16.10 -15.90
C PHE A 29 5.89 -14.67 -16.37
N GLN A 30 6.68 -13.75 -15.79
CA GLN A 30 6.68 -12.34 -16.14
C GLN A 30 5.29 -11.71 -16.08
N VAL A 31 4.57 -12.02 -15.03
CA VAL A 31 3.22 -11.48 -14.82
C VAL A 31 3.33 -10.08 -14.23
N ALA A 32 2.71 -9.12 -14.90
CA ALA A 32 2.57 -7.76 -14.38
C ALA A 32 1.18 -7.57 -13.80
N GLY A 33 1.01 -6.60 -12.93
CA GLY A 33 -0.31 -6.29 -12.42
C GLY A 33 -0.32 -5.16 -11.43
N LEU A 34 -1.53 -4.76 -11.08
CA LEU A 34 -1.80 -3.74 -10.08
C LEU A 34 -2.56 -4.37 -8.93
N VAL A 35 -2.31 -3.90 -7.73
CA VAL A 35 -3.16 -4.20 -6.58
C VAL A 35 -3.63 -2.88 -6.00
N ARG A 36 -4.94 -2.69 -5.99
CA ARG A 36 -5.55 -1.53 -5.35
C ARG A 36 -6.07 -1.95 -3.99
N MET A 37 -5.71 -1.17 -2.99
CA MET A 37 -6.08 -1.48 -1.61
C MET A 37 -6.69 -0.28 -0.94
N ALA A 38 -7.65 -0.53 -0.06
CA ALA A 38 -8.14 0.46 0.88
C ALA A 38 -7.41 0.24 2.20
N ILE A 39 -6.84 1.30 2.73
CA ILE A 39 -6.12 1.23 3.99
C ILE A 39 -6.66 2.26 4.97
N THR A 40 -6.53 1.95 6.26
CA THR A 40 -6.83 2.88 7.33
C THR A 40 -5.51 3.21 8.03
N VAL A 41 -5.18 4.49 8.05
CA VAL A 41 -3.99 4.99 8.76
C VAL A 41 -4.44 5.47 10.13
N GLY A 42 -3.84 4.91 11.16
CA GLY A 42 -4.18 5.24 12.54
C GLY A 42 -3.59 6.56 13.00
N THR A 43 -3.92 6.93 14.22
CA THR A 43 -3.49 8.20 14.82
C THR A 43 -1.97 8.31 14.98
N GLU A 44 -1.26 7.20 14.94
CA GLU A 44 0.20 7.19 15.04
C GLU A 44 0.89 7.09 13.67
N GLY A 45 0.10 7.11 12.59
CA GLY A 45 0.63 7.00 11.23
C GLY A 45 0.86 5.57 10.76
N THR A 46 0.52 4.59 11.57
CA THR A 46 0.64 3.18 11.18
C THR A 46 -0.57 2.71 10.42
N VAL A 47 -0.38 1.74 9.52
CA VAL A 47 -1.50 1.13 8.81
C VAL A 47 -2.16 0.13 9.75
N VAL A 48 -3.38 0.44 10.19
CA VAL A 48 -4.11 -0.40 11.15
C VAL A 48 -5.06 -1.37 10.47
N LYS A 49 -5.48 -1.08 9.25
CA LYS A 49 -6.30 -1.96 8.43
C LYS A 49 -5.86 -1.84 6.98
N ALA A 50 -5.90 -2.95 6.27
CA ALA A 50 -5.65 -2.96 4.83
C ALA A 50 -6.44 -4.10 4.21
N HIS A 51 -7.12 -3.83 3.10
CA HIS A 51 -7.78 -4.86 2.34
C HIS A 51 -7.69 -4.58 0.85
N VAL A 52 -7.70 -5.65 0.07
CA VAL A 52 -7.62 -5.55 -1.39
C VAL A 52 -8.98 -5.19 -1.94
N VAL A 53 -9.01 -4.18 -2.80
CA VAL A 53 -10.21 -3.78 -3.53
C VAL A 53 -10.24 -4.43 -4.91
N ALA A 54 -9.09 -4.45 -5.59
CA ALA A 54 -8.97 -5.02 -6.92
C ALA A 54 -7.52 -5.38 -7.20
N GLY A 55 -7.31 -6.32 -8.10
CA GLY A 55 -5.98 -6.69 -8.55
C GLY A 55 -5.85 -8.17 -8.84
N ASN A 56 -4.67 -8.59 -9.23
CA ASN A 56 -4.38 -9.98 -9.52
C ASN A 56 -4.07 -10.72 -8.21
N PRO A 57 -4.81 -11.80 -7.90
CA PRO A 57 -4.63 -12.54 -6.64
C PRO A 57 -3.20 -13.02 -6.36
N ILE A 58 -2.39 -13.22 -7.37
CA ILE A 58 -1.00 -13.66 -7.19
C ILE A 58 -0.19 -12.68 -6.36
N PHE A 59 -0.59 -11.40 -6.34
CA PHE A 59 0.12 -10.35 -5.62
C PHE A 59 -0.49 -9.97 -4.28
N TYR A 60 -1.66 -10.53 -3.91
CA TYR A 60 -2.40 -10.06 -2.75
C TYR A 60 -1.58 -10.14 -1.47
N LYS A 61 -1.01 -11.30 -1.19
CA LYS A 61 -0.29 -11.51 0.05
C LYS A 61 0.93 -10.60 0.16
N THR A 62 1.73 -10.54 -0.89
CA THR A 62 2.95 -9.74 -0.87
C THR A 62 2.64 -8.23 -0.77
N ALA A 63 1.59 -7.78 -1.47
CA ALA A 63 1.18 -6.38 -1.39
C ALA A 63 0.67 -6.03 0.00
N LEU A 64 -0.17 -6.87 0.59
CA LEU A 64 -0.69 -6.63 1.94
C LEU A 64 0.44 -6.65 2.98
N ASP A 65 1.34 -7.61 2.90
CA ASP A 65 2.45 -7.71 3.85
C ASP A 65 3.33 -6.47 3.81
N ALA A 66 3.58 -5.94 2.62
CA ALA A 66 4.39 -4.74 2.48
C ALA A 66 3.68 -3.50 3.01
N VAL A 67 2.43 -3.30 2.60
CA VAL A 67 1.67 -2.10 2.95
C VAL A 67 1.41 -2.01 4.45
N LYS A 68 1.22 -3.13 5.12
CA LYS A 68 1.03 -3.15 6.57
C LYS A 68 2.23 -2.60 7.34
N GLN A 69 3.40 -2.57 6.73
CA GLN A 69 4.62 -2.05 7.34
C GLN A 69 4.90 -0.60 6.99
N TRP A 70 4.07 -0.01 6.13
CA TRP A 70 4.25 1.39 5.74
C TRP A 70 3.93 2.30 6.93
N ARG A 71 4.60 3.47 6.94
CA ARG A 71 4.38 4.50 7.96
C ARG A 71 4.08 5.81 7.27
N TYR A 72 3.08 6.49 7.80
CA TYR A 72 2.67 7.82 7.35
C TYR A 72 2.87 8.82 8.46
N GLU A 73 2.96 10.10 8.10
CA GLU A 73 2.77 11.16 9.07
C GLU A 73 1.34 11.13 9.56
N PRO A 74 1.10 11.26 10.89
CA PRO A 74 -0.27 11.32 11.39
C PRO A 74 -1.05 12.47 10.74
N PHE A 75 -2.28 12.20 10.37
CA PHE A 75 -3.16 13.20 9.81
C PHE A 75 -3.80 13.99 10.96
N LEU A 76 -3.62 15.32 10.94
CA LEU A 76 -4.16 16.18 11.99
C LEU A 76 -5.39 16.91 11.49
N LEU A 77 -6.44 16.86 12.28
CA LEU A 77 -7.64 17.63 12.06
C LEU A 77 -7.79 18.60 13.23
N ASN A 78 -7.65 19.90 12.96
CA ASN A 78 -7.65 20.93 14.00
C ASN A 78 -6.63 20.62 15.11
N GLY A 79 -5.45 20.14 14.73
CA GLY A 79 -4.39 19.83 15.65
C GLY A 79 -4.50 18.49 16.36
N VAL A 80 -5.53 17.70 16.07
CA VAL A 80 -5.75 16.40 16.70
C VAL A 80 -5.54 15.30 15.69
N ALA A 81 -4.72 14.31 16.05
CA ALA A 81 -4.49 13.14 15.18
C ALA A 81 -5.77 12.31 15.07
N VAL A 82 -6.13 11.96 13.85
CA VAL A 82 -7.34 11.17 13.58
C VAL A 82 -6.99 10.01 12.64
N GLU A 83 -7.80 8.96 12.70
CA GLU A 83 -7.72 7.88 11.71
C GLU A 83 -8.25 8.39 10.38
N ILE A 84 -7.64 7.94 9.31
CA ILE A 84 -8.08 8.31 7.97
C ILE A 84 -8.02 7.11 7.05
N GLU A 85 -9.03 6.97 6.21
CA GLU A 85 -9.04 5.97 5.16
C GLU A 85 -8.53 6.58 3.87
N THR A 86 -7.71 5.81 3.15
CA THR A 86 -7.23 6.20 1.84
C THR A 86 -7.04 4.96 0.99
N ALA A 87 -6.83 5.18 -0.30
CA ALA A 87 -6.55 4.10 -1.23
C ALA A 87 -5.11 4.20 -1.70
N VAL A 88 -4.48 3.05 -1.86
CA VAL A 88 -3.14 2.97 -2.44
C VAL A 88 -3.15 1.97 -3.58
N THR A 89 -2.31 2.22 -4.58
CA THR A 89 -2.13 1.31 -5.70
C THR A 89 -0.68 0.88 -5.72
N VAL A 90 -0.47 -0.43 -5.77
CA VAL A 90 0.87 -1.02 -5.89
C VAL A 90 0.96 -1.67 -7.26
N GLU A 91 1.94 -1.25 -8.05
CA GLU A 91 2.16 -1.80 -9.38
C GLU A 91 3.35 -2.75 -9.34
N PHE A 92 3.15 -3.95 -9.89
CA PHE A 92 4.18 -4.97 -10.02
C PHE A 92 4.53 -5.11 -11.49
N LYS A 93 5.81 -4.92 -11.81
CA LYS A 93 6.32 -5.11 -13.16
C LYS A 93 7.46 -6.12 -13.12
N PRO A 94 7.46 -7.10 -13.99
CA PRO A 94 8.62 -7.99 -14.11
C PRO A 94 9.81 -7.21 -14.66
N ASP A 95 10.97 -7.62 -14.25
CA ASP A 95 12.23 -7.06 -14.77
C ASP A 95 12.58 -7.67 -16.12
#